data_030ed1004726d4a4af7da755ae2141af
#
_entry.id   030ed1004726d4a4af7da755ae2141af
#
_cell.length_a   1.000
_cell.length_b   1.000
_cell.length_c   1.000
_cell.angle_alpha   90.00
_cell.angle_beta   90.00
_cell.angle_gamma   90.00
#
_symmetry.space_group_name_H-M   'P 1'
#
loop_
_entity.id
_entity.type
_entity.pdbx_description
1 polymer ?
#
loop_
_entity_poly.entity_id
_entity_poly.type
_entity_poly.pdbx_seq_one_letter_code
_entity_poly.pdbx_strand_id
1 'polypeptide(L)'
;VNALNHLSANLLRSLASLNEIVKPILPIILGILVLYAPTVQHLFQTVWTAQDQAHGPMILFVVLYLFWTKKSEIKLTHGKSNALLGWSTLLFGLCVYIIGHSQDMIAFDVGSSLFVVIGILLIRGGLPLLKVCWFPIFFLLFMIPLPGALLDAITAPMKMAVSYVAEHVLYLFHYPVARSGVIIQIGQYKLFVADACAGMHTLLSLEALGLFYLSFVKHDSLARNLSLGLLIIPISFIANVIRVITLILVTYYYGDEVAQGFIHTFASVFLFAVALILIVSIDSAIQRIVLLKT
;
A
#
# COMPACT_ATOMS: atom_id res chain seq x y z
N VAL A 1 44.44 22.26 2.84
CA VAL A 1 44.17 22.27 4.28
C VAL A 1 42.84 23.00 4.53
N ASN A 2 42.56 24.17 3.95
CA ASN A 2 41.32 24.93 4.19
C ASN A 2 40.07 24.23 3.68
N ALA A 3 40.09 23.52 2.57
CA ALA A 3 38.91 22.79 2.03
C ALA A 3 38.50 21.61 2.91
N LEU A 4 39.44 20.89 3.50
CA LEU A 4 39.21 19.79 4.43
C LEU A 4 38.61 20.29 5.76
N ASN A 5 39.06 21.44 6.27
CA ASN A 5 38.54 22.05 7.47
C ASN A 5 37.09 22.58 7.27
N HIS A 6 36.76 23.09 6.09
CA HIS A 6 35.39 23.49 5.74
C HIS A 6 34.44 22.28 5.61
N LEU A 7 34.92 21.16 5.02
CA LEU A 7 34.14 19.92 4.90
C LEU A 7 33.87 19.30 6.28
N SER A 8 34.88 19.25 7.16
CA SER A 8 34.73 18.72 8.53
C SER A 8 33.81 19.61 9.38
N ALA A 9 33.91 20.93 9.27
CA ALA A 9 33.04 21.86 9.98
C ALA A 9 31.59 21.76 9.51
N ASN A 10 31.34 21.57 8.21
CA ASN A 10 30.00 21.36 7.69
C ASN A 10 29.43 20.00 8.07
N LEU A 11 30.22 18.94 8.10
CA LEU A 11 29.85 17.63 8.62
C LEU A 11 29.52 17.68 10.12
N LEU A 12 30.32 18.33 10.92
CA LEU A 12 30.07 18.49 12.35
C LEU A 12 28.81 19.32 12.64
N ARG A 13 28.55 20.38 11.88
CA ARG A 13 27.29 21.14 11.96
C ARG A 13 26.09 20.31 11.54
N SER A 14 26.22 19.52 10.48
CA SER A 14 25.16 18.60 10.03
C SER A 14 24.89 17.52 11.09
N LEU A 15 25.92 16.95 11.71
CA LEU A 15 25.79 15.97 12.78
C LEU A 15 25.20 16.59 14.07
N ALA A 16 25.63 17.81 14.40
CA ALA A 16 25.06 18.55 15.56
C ALA A 16 23.59 18.88 15.33
N SER A 17 23.21 19.32 14.13
CA SER A 17 21.81 19.58 13.79
C SER A 17 20.95 18.31 13.77
N LEU A 18 21.50 17.17 13.37
CA LEU A 18 20.85 15.87 13.47
C LEU A 18 20.62 15.47 14.94
N ASN A 19 21.62 15.70 15.80
CA ASN A 19 21.54 15.36 17.23
C ASN A 19 20.46 16.17 17.96
N GLU A 20 20.34 17.46 17.69
CA GLU A 20 19.31 18.35 18.23
C GLU A 20 17.88 17.92 17.85
N ILE A 21 17.73 17.27 16.68
CA ILE A 21 16.44 16.81 16.15
C ILE A 21 16.09 15.43 16.69
N VAL A 22 17.08 14.54 16.74
CA VAL A 22 16.90 13.15 17.12
C VAL A 22 16.63 13.03 18.61
N LYS A 23 17.31 13.82 19.46
CA LYS A 23 17.15 13.79 20.92
C LYS A 23 15.69 13.83 21.41
N PRO A 24 14.84 14.80 20.99
CA PRO A 24 13.46 14.88 21.49
C PRO A 24 12.51 13.87 20.83
N ILE A 25 12.91 13.25 19.70
CA ILE A 25 12.10 12.27 18.96
C ILE A 25 12.49 10.84 19.33
N LEU A 26 13.75 10.65 19.75
CA LEU A 26 14.30 9.33 20.06
C LEU A 26 13.47 8.54 21.09
N PRO A 27 13.04 9.10 22.23
CA PRO A 27 12.23 8.35 23.19
C PRO A 27 10.88 7.92 22.62
N ILE A 28 10.28 8.72 21.72
CA ILE A 28 9.02 8.39 21.08
C ILE A 28 9.23 7.24 20.08
N ILE A 29 10.27 7.31 19.26
CA ILE A 29 10.61 6.23 18.33
C ILE A 29 10.92 4.95 19.08
N LEU A 30 11.72 5.02 20.15
CA LEU A 30 12.03 3.88 21.01
C LEU A 30 10.76 3.29 21.65
N GLY A 31 9.85 4.13 22.15
CA GLY A 31 8.57 3.70 22.70
C GLY A 31 7.71 2.95 21.67
N ILE A 32 7.61 3.49 20.46
CA ILE A 32 6.88 2.83 19.34
C ILE A 32 7.55 1.51 18.97
N LEU A 33 8.87 1.47 18.84
CA LEU A 33 9.61 0.26 18.50
C LEU A 33 9.43 -0.82 19.56
N VAL A 34 9.54 -0.49 20.83
CA VAL A 34 9.33 -1.45 21.94
C VAL A 34 7.89 -1.93 21.97
N LEU A 35 6.91 -1.03 21.79
CA LEU A 35 5.49 -1.36 21.80
C LEU A 35 5.11 -2.33 20.68
N TYR A 36 5.57 -2.06 19.44
CA TYR A 36 5.19 -2.83 18.26
C TYR A 36 6.19 -3.92 17.86
N ALA A 37 7.31 -4.08 18.57
CA ALA A 37 8.27 -5.15 18.29
C ALA A 37 7.63 -6.56 18.31
N PRO A 38 6.79 -6.93 19.32
CA PRO A 38 6.11 -8.22 19.31
C PRO A 38 5.17 -8.39 18.12
N THR A 39 4.39 -7.34 17.80
CA THR A 39 3.46 -7.34 16.66
C THR A 39 4.20 -7.51 15.34
N VAL A 40 5.30 -6.78 15.13
CA VAL A 40 6.13 -6.90 13.93
C VAL A 40 6.74 -8.31 13.83
N GLN A 41 7.24 -8.85 14.92
CA GLN A 41 7.76 -10.22 14.96
C GLN A 41 6.67 -11.24 14.59
N HIS A 42 5.46 -11.10 15.15
CA HIS A 42 4.33 -11.96 14.84
C HIS A 42 3.92 -11.83 13.36
N LEU A 43 3.89 -10.62 12.80
CA LEU A 43 3.62 -10.39 11.38
C LEU A 43 4.64 -11.12 10.49
N PHE A 44 5.93 -11.04 10.80
CA PHE A 44 6.98 -11.73 10.04
C PHE A 44 6.90 -13.26 10.13
N GLN A 45 6.43 -13.80 11.26
CA GLN A 45 6.35 -15.24 11.48
C GLN A 45 5.07 -15.88 10.94
N THR A 46 3.98 -15.13 10.86
CA THR A 46 2.65 -15.65 10.51
C THR A 46 2.05 -15.02 9.28
N VAL A 47 1.79 -13.71 9.32
CA VAL A 47 0.99 -13.01 8.30
C VAL A 47 1.79 -12.79 7.02
N TRP A 48 3.01 -12.30 7.12
CA TRP A 48 3.82 -11.96 5.95
C TRP A 48 4.52 -13.15 5.29
N THR A 49 4.45 -14.32 5.91
CA THR A 49 4.85 -15.59 5.28
C THR A 49 3.79 -16.13 4.33
N ALA A 50 2.53 -15.72 4.52
CA ALA A 50 1.46 -16.05 3.59
C ALA A 50 1.63 -15.26 2.30
N GLN A 51 1.49 -15.92 1.14
CA GLN A 51 1.65 -15.31 -0.18
C GLN A 51 0.75 -14.09 -0.37
N ASP A 52 -0.45 -14.13 0.19
CA ASP A 52 -1.44 -13.05 0.09
C ASP A 52 -1.01 -11.76 0.81
N GLN A 53 -0.16 -11.87 1.83
CA GLN A 53 0.22 -10.75 2.71
C GLN A 53 1.71 -10.37 2.60
N ALA A 54 2.44 -10.98 1.67
CA ALA A 54 3.89 -10.76 1.49
C ALA A 54 4.27 -9.30 1.14
N HIS A 55 3.30 -8.46 0.78
CA HIS A 55 3.51 -7.03 0.51
C HIS A 55 3.61 -6.16 1.78
N GLY A 56 3.25 -6.68 2.95
CA GLY A 56 3.26 -5.93 4.21
C GLY A 56 4.60 -5.26 4.54
N PRO A 57 5.75 -5.95 4.46
CA PRO A 57 7.06 -5.32 4.67
C PRO A 57 7.34 -4.17 3.70
N MET A 58 6.89 -4.27 2.45
CA MET A 58 7.05 -3.21 1.45
C MET A 58 6.21 -1.98 1.83
N ILE A 59 4.97 -2.17 2.28
CA ILE A 59 4.12 -1.06 2.73
C ILE A 59 4.72 -0.39 3.97
N LEU A 60 5.23 -1.16 4.93
CA LEU A 60 5.93 -0.61 6.09
C LEU A 60 7.11 0.26 5.67
N PHE A 61 7.94 -0.23 4.74
CA PHE A 61 9.06 0.55 4.19
C PHE A 61 8.59 1.84 3.52
N VAL A 62 7.53 1.78 2.71
CA VAL A 62 6.93 2.97 2.06
C VAL A 62 6.43 3.98 3.10
N VAL A 63 5.75 3.53 4.15
CA VAL A 63 5.28 4.41 5.23
C VAL A 63 6.46 5.12 5.91
N LEU A 64 7.50 4.38 6.28
CA LEU A 64 8.70 4.96 6.89
C LEU A 64 9.40 5.96 5.96
N TYR A 65 9.50 5.62 4.67
CA TYR A 65 10.04 6.51 3.65
C TYR A 65 9.20 7.80 3.50
N LEU A 66 7.87 7.69 3.48
CA LEU A 66 6.97 8.84 3.41
C LEU A 66 7.11 9.77 4.63
N PHE A 67 7.23 9.23 5.84
CA PHE A 67 7.53 10.03 7.02
C PHE A 67 8.92 10.69 6.92
N TRP A 68 9.90 9.96 6.40
CA TRP A 68 11.24 10.50 6.21
C TRP A 68 11.30 11.64 5.19
N THR A 69 10.56 11.56 4.08
CA THR A 69 10.48 12.64 3.09
C THR A 69 9.82 13.90 3.65
N LYS A 70 8.87 13.74 4.60
CA LYS A 70 8.17 14.84 5.26
C LYS A 70 8.93 15.45 6.44
N LYS A 71 10.12 14.94 6.78
CA LYS A 71 10.89 15.39 7.96
C LYS A 71 11.13 16.90 8.02
N SER A 72 11.35 17.57 6.90
CA SER A 72 11.59 19.02 6.83
C SER A 72 10.30 19.80 7.10
N GLU A 73 9.17 19.37 6.52
CA GLU A 73 7.86 19.97 6.75
C GLU A 73 7.41 19.77 8.20
N ILE A 74 7.64 18.57 8.76
CA ILE A 74 7.35 18.24 10.16
C ILE A 74 8.09 19.17 11.14
N LYS A 75 9.35 19.49 10.85
CA LYS A 75 10.15 20.41 11.66
C LYS A 75 9.64 21.84 11.62
N LEU A 76 9.26 22.31 10.46
CA LEU A 76 8.83 23.69 10.22
C LEU A 76 7.40 23.93 10.72
N THR A 77 6.63 22.86 10.92
CA THR A 77 5.23 22.97 11.34
C THR A 77 5.13 23.12 12.85
N HIS A 78 5.01 24.35 13.30
CA HIS A 78 4.72 24.69 14.69
C HIS A 78 3.23 24.99 14.85
N GLY A 79 2.45 24.01 15.29
CA GLY A 79 1.03 24.17 15.62
C GLY A 79 0.80 24.19 17.13
N LYS A 80 -0.33 24.74 17.55
CA LYS A 80 -0.77 24.59 18.95
C LYS A 80 -1.05 23.10 19.20
N SER A 81 -0.41 22.55 20.23
CA SER A 81 -0.68 21.20 20.71
C SER A 81 -2.15 21.05 21.09
N ASN A 82 -2.81 20.05 20.58
CA ASN A 82 -4.14 19.62 21.00
C ASN A 82 -4.00 18.50 22.04
N ALA A 83 -3.48 18.85 23.21
CA ALA A 83 -3.11 17.88 24.24
C ALA A 83 -4.28 16.95 24.62
N LEU A 84 -5.48 17.50 24.83
CA LEU A 84 -6.66 16.71 25.20
C LEU A 84 -7.02 15.66 24.13
N LEU A 85 -7.18 16.10 22.87
CA LEU A 85 -7.46 15.19 21.75
C LEU A 85 -6.31 14.22 21.50
N GLY A 86 -5.07 14.68 21.63
CA GLY A 86 -3.89 13.85 21.43
C GLY A 86 -3.77 12.73 22.46
N TRP A 87 -3.93 13.07 23.75
CA TRP A 87 -3.89 12.07 24.82
C TRP A 87 -5.08 11.10 24.77
N SER A 88 -6.29 11.58 24.47
CA SER A 88 -7.46 10.69 24.33
C SER A 88 -7.29 9.72 23.17
N THR A 89 -6.79 10.19 22.01
CA THR A 89 -6.53 9.33 20.85
C THR A 89 -5.39 8.34 21.15
N LEU A 90 -4.34 8.76 21.81
CA LEU A 90 -3.23 7.90 22.19
C LEU A 90 -3.71 6.79 23.15
N LEU A 91 -4.44 7.16 24.21
CA LEU A 91 -5.00 6.20 25.16
C LEU A 91 -5.95 5.22 24.48
N PHE A 92 -6.82 5.71 23.58
CA PHE A 92 -7.68 4.85 22.78
C PHE A 92 -6.85 3.85 21.95
N GLY A 93 -5.80 4.32 21.26
CA GLY A 93 -4.91 3.45 20.50
C GLY A 93 -4.23 2.39 21.37
N LEU A 94 -3.76 2.75 22.57
CA LEU A 94 -3.18 1.79 23.50
C LEU A 94 -4.20 0.78 24.02
N CYS A 95 -5.45 1.20 24.30
CA CYS A 95 -6.52 0.27 24.65
C CYS A 95 -6.81 -0.72 23.51
N VAL A 96 -6.91 -0.24 22.27
CA VAL A 96 -7.10 -1.10 21.09
C VAL A 96 -5.93 -2.08 20.94
N TYR A 97 -4.70 -1.63 21.17
CA TYR A 97 -3.51 -2.49 21.17
C TYR A 97 -3.61 -3.61 22.22
N ILE A 98 -3.94 -3.26 23.47
CA ILE A 98 -4.07 -4.22 24.58
C ILE A 98 -5.14 -5.25 24.26
N ILE A 99 -6.30 -4.81 23.77
CA ILE A 99 -7.39 -5.71 23.38
C ILE A 99 -6.95 -6.62 22.22
N GLY A 100 -6.37 -6.07 21.17
CA GLY A 100 -5.87 -6.81 20.03
C GLY A 100 -4.86 -7.88 20.43
N HIS A 101 -3.87 -7.47 21.22
CA HIS A 101 -2.81 -8.36 21.67
C HIS A 101 -3.30 -9.46 22.64
N SER A 102 -4.27 -9.12 23.51
CA SER A 102 -4.85 -10.09 24.44
C SER A 102 -5.77 -11.12 23.79
N GLN A 103 -6.34 -10.79 22.63
CA GLN A 103 -7.26 -11.65 21.87
C GLN A 103 -6.65 -12.24 20.60
N ASP A 104 -5.34 -12.10 20.40
CA ASP A 104 -4.63 -12.52 19.18
C ASP A 104 -5.24 -11.93 17.89
N MET A 105 -5.80 -10.71 17.98
CA MET A 105 -6.42 -10.04 16.86
C MET A 105 -5.43 -9.09 16.16
N ILE A 106 -4.62 -9.61 15.23
CA ILE A 106 -3.56 -8.85 14.53
C ILE A 106 -4.10 -7.56 13.88
N ALA A 107 -5.34 -7.57 13.38
CA ALA A 107 -5.97 -6.40 12.78
C ALA A 107 -6.08 -5.23 13.78
N PHE A 108 -6.36 -5.51 15.05
CA PHE A 108 -6.39 -4.50 16.12
C PHE A 108 -4.99 -4.10 16.55
N ASP A 109 -4.05 -5.05 16.64
CA ASP A 109 -2.66 -4.74 16.95
C ASP A 109 -2.08 -3.74 15.96
N VAL A 110 -2.17 -4.05 14.67
CA VAL A 110 -1.68 -3.18 13.60
C VAL A 110 -2.52 -1.91 13.50
N GLY A 111 -3.86 -2.03 13.57
CA GLY A 111 -4.79 -0.89 13.49
C GLY A 111 -4.59 0.13 14.60
N SER A 112 -4.19 -0.30 15.80
CA SER A 112 -3.86 0.58 16.92
C SER A 112 -2.76 1.58 16.58
N SER A 113 -1.80 1.19 15.72
CA SER A 113 -0.68 2.04 15.30
C SER A 113 -1.15 3.34 14.65
N LEU A 114 -2.27 3.31 13.94
CA LEU A 114 -2.90 4.50 13.35
C LEU A 114 -3.26 5.52 14.44
N PHE A 115 -3.94 5.08 15.49
CA PHE A 115 -4.37 5.95 16.59
C PHE A 115 -3.18 6.42 17.43
N VAL A 116 -2.21 5.55 17.68
CA VAL A 116 -0.98 5.91 18.41
C VAL A 116 -0.20 6.98 17.66
N VAL A 117 0.01 6.83 16.36
CA VAL A 117 0.70 7.83 15.52
C VAL A 117 -0.09 9.14 15.45
N ILE A 118 -1.41 9.09 15.23
CA ILE A 118 -2.26 10.29 15.24
C ILE A 118 -2.19 11.00 16.60
N GLY A 119 -2.30 10.26 17.70
CA GLY A 119 -2.22 10.82 19.06
C GLY A 119 -0.89 11.54 19.30
N ILE A 120 0.24 10.94 18.95
CA ILE A 120 1.56 11.53 19.06
C ILE A 120 1.69 12.83 18.24
N LEU A 121 1.20 12.83 17.00
CA LEU A 121 1.24 13.99 16.13
C LEU A 121 0.37 15.14 16.67
N LEU A 122 -0.80 14.83 17.22
CA LEU A 122 -1.69 15.82 17.86
C LEU A 122 -1.07 16.44 19.11
N ILE A 123 -0.39 15.63 19.93
CA ILE A 123 0.32 16.13 21.14
C ILE A 123 1.47 17.04 20.72
N ARG A 124 2.23 16.69 19.68
CA ARG A 124 3.43 17.43 19.29
C ARG A 124 3.17 18.71 18.51
N GLY A 125 2.25 18.69 17.54
CA GLY A 125 2.05 19.81 16.63
C GLY A 125 0.59 20.06 16.25
N GLY A 126 -0.34 19.37 16.91
CA GLY A 126 -1.78 19.54 16.69
C GLY A 126 -2.25 19.19 15.27
N LEU A 127 -3.39 19.76 14.90
CA LEU A 127 -4.01 19.55 13.57
C LEU A 127 -3.12 19.96 12.38
N PRO A 128 -2.31 21.03 12.46
CA PRO A 128 -1.40 21.37 11.36
C PRO A 128 -0.42 20.25 11.03
N LEU A 129 0.18 19.63 12.06
CA LEU A 129 1.11 18.52 11.88
C LEU A 129 0.41 17.27 11.34
N LEU A 130 -0.80 17.00 11.80
CA LEU A 130 -1.63 15.91 11.28
C LEU A 130 -1.93 16.10 9.79
N LYS A 131 -2.23 17.34 9.36
CA LYS A 131 -2.45 17.67 7.93
C LYS A 131 -1.19 17.46 7.08
N VAL A 132 0.01 17.72 7.58
CA VAL A 132 1.26 17.46 6.87
C VAL A 132 1.49 15.95 6.71
N CYS A 133 1.15 15.18 7.75
CA CYS A 133 1.36 13.72 7.80
C CYS A 133 0.14 12.91 7.35
N TRP A 134 -0.93 13.53 6.80
CA TRP A 134 -2.15 12.83 6.44
C TRP A 134 -1.92 11.66 5.47
N PHE A 135 -1.01 11.84 4.50
CA PHE A 135 -0.74 10.83 3.48
C PHE A 135 0.03 9.62 4.03
N PRO A 136 1.15 9.75 4.79
CA PRO A 136 1.76 8.65 5.52
C PRO A 136 0.78 7.91 6.45
N ILE A 137 -0.11 8.64 7.14
CA ILE A 137 -1.13 8.06 8.02
C ILE A 137 -2.15 7.27 7.23
N PHE A 138 -2.62 7.81 6.10
CA PHE A 138 -3.51 7.11 5.18
C PHE A 138 -2.87 5.80 4.68
N PHE A 139 -1.56 5.82 4.41
CA PHE A 139 -0.84 4.62 3.97
C PHE A 139 -0.74 3.53 5.05
N LEU A 140 -0.77 3.90 6.35
CA LEU A 140 -0.84 2.93 7.44
C LEU A 140 -2.11 2.05 7.38
N LEU A 141 -3.20 2.54 6.80
CA LEU A 141 -4.43 1.74 6.62
C LEU A 141 -4.19 0.50 5.77
N PHE A 142 -3.34 0.59 4.75
CA PHE A 142 -3.01 -0.54 3.88
C PHE A 142 -2.16 -1.62 4.57
N MET A 143 -1.60 -1.32 5.75
CA MET A 143 -0.85 -2.29 6.54
C MET A 143 -1.75 -3.14 7.43
N ILE A 144 -3.01 -2.72 7.67
CA ILE A 144 -3.93 -3.45 8.54
C ILE A 144 -4.41 -4.71 7.84
N PRO A 145 -4.11 -5.91 8.37
CA PRO A 145 -4.58 -7.15 7.79
C PRO A 145 -6.08 -7.30 8.08
N LEU A 146 -6.90 -7.18 7.04
CA LEU A 146 -8.34 -7.36 7.17
C LEU A 146 -8.69 -8.85 7.30
N PRO A 147 -9.70 -9.22 8.12
CA PRO A 147 -10.19 -10.60 8.17
C PRO A 147 -10.64 -11.08 6.80
N GLY A 148 -10.25 -12.30 6.40
CA GLY A 148 -10.53 -12.86 5.08
C GLY A 148 -12.01 -12.81 4.70
N ALA A 149 -12.92 -13.12 5.61
CA ALA A 149 -14.36 -13.08 5.35
C ALA A 149 -14.87 -11.66 4.97
N LEU A 150 -14.36 -10.61 5.63
CA LEU A 150 -14.70 -9.22 5.30
C LEU A 150 -14.13 -8.84 3.94
N LEU A 151 -12.94 -9.26 3.72
CA LEU A 151 -12.19 -9.04 2.52
C LEU A 151 -12.87 -9.72 1.32
N ASP A 152 -13.29 -10.96 1.46
CA ASP A 152 -14.05 -11.71 0.44
C ASP A 152 -15.40 -11.07 0.15
N ALA A 153 -16.12 -10.61 1.16
CA ALA A 153 -17.42 -9.94 0.98
C ALA A 153 -17.28 -8.64 0.15
N ILE A 154 -16.25 -7.83 0.43
CA ILE A 154 -16.03 -6.55 -0.27
C ILE A 154 -15.65 -6.78 -1.72
N THR A 155 -14.97 -7.87 -2.06
CA THR A 155 -14.38 -8.04 -3.39
C THR A 155 -15.03 -9.12 -4.22
N ALA A 156 -15.97 -9.88 -3.65
CA ALA A 156 -16.79 -10.79 -4.43
C ALA A 156 -17.37 -10.15 -5.71
N PRO A 157 -17.95 -8.93 -5.67
CA PRO A 157 -18.43 -8.26 -6.88
C PRO A 157 -17.34 -8.04 -7.94
N MET A 158 -16.12 -7.67 -7.50
CA MET A 158 -15.00 -7.43 -8.40
C MET A 158 -14.47 -8.74 -8.99
N LYS A 159 -14.36 -9.81 -8.19
CA LYS A 159 -13.98 -11.15 -8.65
C LYS A 159 -14.96 -11.64 -9.73
N MET A 160 -16.25 -11.42 -9.52
CA MET A 160 -17.30 -11.74 -10.49
C MET A 160 -17.16 -10.94 -11.78
N ALA A 161 -16.90 -9.64 -11.70
CA ALA A 161 -16.71 -8.77 -12.85
C ALA A 161 -15.47 -9.14 -13.65
N VAL A 162 -14.34 -9.40 -12.99
CA VAL A 162 -13.10 -9.86 -13.64
C VAL A 162 -13.32 -11.18 -14.37
N SER A 163 -13.98 -12.15 -13.71
CA SER A 163 -14.31 -13.45 -14.32
C SER A 163 -15.18 -13.29 -15.57
N TYR A 164 -16.18 -12.40 -15.49
CA TYR A 164 -17.07 -12.13 -16.62
C TYR A 164 -16.33 -11.52 -17.81
N VAL A 165 -15.50 -10.50 -17.56
CA VAL A 165 -14.74 -9.84 -18.63
C VAL A 165 -13.70 -10.79 -19.22
N ALA A 166 -12.99 -11.56 -18.38
CA ALA A 166 -11.99 -12.52 -18.86
C ALA A 166 -12.61 -13.61 -19.75
N GLU A 167 -13.75 -14.19 -19.33
CA GLU A 167 -14.50 -15.15 -20.15
C GLU A 167 -14.89 -14.53 -21.49
N HIS A 168 -15.48 -13.34 -21.48
CA HIS A 168 -15.97 -12.68 -22.69
C HIS A 168 -14.84 -12.38 -23.68
N VAL A 169 -13.71 -11.88 -23.18
CA VAL A 169 -12.52 -11.62 -24.00
C VAL A 169 -12.00 -12.92 -24.61
N LEU A 170 -11.82 -13.98 -23.81
CA LEU A 170 -11.34 -15.27 -24.33
C LEU A 170 -12.31 -15.91 -25.33
N TYR A 171 -13.61 -15.77 -25.11
CA TYR A 171 -14.64 -16.25 -26.04
C TYR A 171 -14.56 -15.53 -27.39
N LEU A 172 -14.32 -14.21 -27.41
CA LEU A 172 -14.10 -13.45 -28.64
C LEU A 172 -12.90 -13.94 -29.45
N PHE A 173 -11.89 -14.49 -28.78
CA PHE A 173 -10.73 -15.11 -29.44
C PHE A 173 -10.91 -16.60 -29.71
N HIS A 174 -12.15 -17.12 -29.63
CA HIS A 174 -12.53 -18.51 -29.96
C HIS A 174 -11.89 -19.57 -29.03
N TYR A 175 -11.53 -19.21 -27.79
CA TYR A 175 -11.11 -20.19 -26.81
C TYR A 175 -12.32 -20.97 -26.23
N PRO A 176 -12.17 -22.29 -25.94
CA PRO A 176 -13.22 -23.11 -25.33
C PRO A 176 -13.35 -22.80 -23.84
N VAL A 177 -13.94 -21.66 -23.52
CA VAL A 177 -14.09 -21.15 -22.16
C VAL A 177 -15.55 -21.16 -21.74
N ALA A 178 -15.79 -21.54 -20.47
CA ALA A 178 -17.08 -21.44 -19.80
C ALA A 178 -16.89 -20.94 -18.38
N ARG A 179 -17.87 -20.22 -17.84
CA ARG A 179 -17.82 -19.65 -16.50
C ARG A 179 -19.00 -20.07 -15.65
N SER A 180 -18.72 -20.38 -14.38
CA SER A 180 -19.74 -20.58 -13.34
C SER A 180 -19.36 -19.75 -12.12
N GLY A 181 -19.95 -18.57 -11.98
CA GLY A 181 -19.60 -17.63 -10.92
C GLY A 181 -18.16 -17.11 -11.08
N VAL A 182 -17.32 -17.41 -10.11
CA VAL A 182 -15.88 -17.07 -10.08
C VAL A 182 -14.99 -18.24 -10.53
N ILE A 183 -15.58 -19.30 -11.08
CA ILE A 183 -14.84 -20.44 -11.63
C ILE A 183 -14.86 -20.32 -13.15
N ILE A 184 -13.70 -20.36 -13.78
CA ILE A 184 -13.53 -20.42 -15.24
C ILE A 184 -13.03 -21.79 -15.60
N GLN A 185 -13.73 -22.43 -16.54
CA GLN A 185 -13.31 -23.68 -17.15
C GLN A 185 -12.76 -23.40 -18.54
N ILE A 186 -11.56 -23.89 -18.84
CA ILE A 186 -10.95 -23.82 -20.16
C ILE A 186 -10.43 -25.20 -20.57
N GLY A 187 -11.01 -25.76 -21.63
CA GLY A 187 -10.72 -27.14 -22.00
C GLY A 187 -11.03 -28.11 -20.86
N GLN A 188 -10.01 -28.84 -20.42
CA GLN A 188 -10.10 -29.80 -19.30
C GLN A 188 -9.83 -29.19 -17.92
N TYR A 189 -9.37 -27.94 -17.85
CA TYR A 189 -8.94 -27.29 -16.62
C TYR A 189 -10.05 -26.44 -16.01
N LYS A 190 -10.12 -26.44 -14.69
CA LYS A 190 -10.99 -25.56 -13.90
C LYS A 190 -10.14 -24.67 -13.02
N LEU A 191 -10.22 -23.36 -13.23
CA LEU A 191 -9.49 -22.36 -12.47
C LEU A 191 -10.46 -21.58 -11.57
N PHE A 192 -10.14 -21.50 -10.29
CA PHE A 192 -10.77 -20.56 -9.40
C PHE A 192 -10.17 -19.17 -9.65
N VAL A 193 -10.95 -18.25 -10.19
CA VAL A 193 -10.51 -16.88 -10.40
C VAL A 193 -10.18 -16.22 -9.05
N ALA A 194 -10.80 -16.69 -7.96
CA ALA A 194 -10.45 -16.24 -6.62
C ALA A 194 -8.98 -16.52 -6.27
N ASP A 195 -8.46 -17.69 -6.66
CA ASP A 195 -7.04 -18.05 -6.46
C ASP A 195 -6.14 -17.38 -7.50
N ALA A 196 -6.65 -17.24 -8.72
CA ALA A 196 -5.96 -16.54 -9.82
C ALA A 196 -5.89 -15.03 -9.58
N CYS A 197 -6.90 -14.42 -8.98
CA CYS A 197 -6.84 -13.05 -8.47
C CYS A 197 -5.93 -12.93 -7.25
N ALA A 198 -5.16 -14.01 -6.94
CA ALA A 198 -4.26 -14.21 -5.83
C ALA A 198 -4.25 -13.07 -4.82
N GLY A 199 -5.16 -13.19 -3.89
CA GLY A 199 -5.28 -12.27 -2.79
C GLY A 199 -5.67 -10.85 -3.24
N MET A 200 -6.76 -10.40 -2.75
CA MET A 200 -7.22 -9.03 -2.80
C MET A 200 -6.21 -8.00 -2.33
N HIS A 201 -5.24 -8.45 -1.54
CA HIS A 201 -4.10 -7.65 -1.10
C HIS A 201 -3.26 -7.16 -2.28
N THR A 202 -3.23 -7.88 -3.42
CA THR A 202 -2.55 -7.39 -4.63
C THR A 202 -3.26 -6.19 -5.25
N LEU A 203 -4.59 -6.13 -5.18
CA LEU A 203 -5.34 -4.95 -5.63
C LEU A 203 -5.13 -3.76 -4.71
N LEU A 204 -5.23 -3.98 -3.39
CA LEU A 204 -4.91 -2.95 -2.40
C LEU A 204 -3.46 -2.48 -2.53
N SER A 205 -2.52 -3.40 -2.77
CA SER A 205 -1.12 -3.04 -3.01
C SER A 205 -0.93 -2.27 -4.30
N LEU A 206 -1.72 -2.58 -5.33
CA LEU A 206 -1.69 -1.86 -6.61
C LEU A 206 -2.27 -0.44 -6.46
N GLU A 207 -3.35 -0.30 -5.72
CA GLU A 207 -3.91 1.00 -5.35
C GLU A 207 -2.91 1.81 -4.51
N ALA A 208 -2.26 1.15 -3.53
CA ALA A 208 -1.19 1.76 -2.75
C ALA A 208 -0.01 2.20 -3.64
N LEU A 209 0.41 1.37 -4.60
CA LEU A 209 1.47 1.72 -5.56
C LEU A 209 1.08 2.93 -6.43
N GLY A 210 -0.15 2.96 -6.93
CA GLY A 210 -0.67 4.07 -7.72
C GLY A 210 -0.71 5.38 -6.92
N LEU A 211 -1.18 5.31 -5.68
CA LEU A 211 -1.18 6.46 -4.77
C LEU A 211 0.24 6.89 -4.38
N PHE A 212 1.15 5.93 -4.21
CA PHE A 212 2.58 6.22 -3.97
C PHE A 212 3.20 6.94 -5.17
N TYR A 213 2.91 6.47 -6.40
CA TYR A 213 3.33 7.15 -7.63
C TYR A 213 2.85 8.60 -7.66
N LEU A 214 1.58 8.86 -7.34
CA LEU A 214 1.03 10.22 -7.26
C LEU A 214 1.74 11.10 -6.23
N SER A 215 2.17 10.51 -5.12
CA SER A 215 2.94 11.25 -4.09
C SER A 215 4.35 11.61 -4.55
N PHE A 216 4.94 10.78 -5.41
CA PHE A 216 6.30 10.96 -5.91
C PHE A 216 6.33 11.95 -7.07
N VAL A 217 5.40 11.81 -8.01
CA VAL A 217 5.25 12.71 -9.15
C VAL A 217 4.38 13.90 -8.74
N LYS A 218 4.99 14.88 -8.07
CA LYS A 218 4.29 16.11 -7.66
C LYS A 218 3.84 16.91 -8.87
N HIS A 219 2.56 16.89 -9.14
CA HIS A 219 1.94 17.80 -10.11
C HIS A 219 1.28 18.98 -9.39
N ASP A 220 1.48 20.17 -9.90
CA ASP A 220 0.89 21.39 -9.34
C ASP A 220 -0.64 21.48 -9.54
N SER A 221 -1.20 20.64 -10.40
CA SER A 221 -2.64 20.63 -10.70
C SER A 221 -3.41 19.62 -9.83
N LEU A 222 -4.24 20.13 -8.93
CA LEU A 222 -5.17 19.34 -8.11
C LEU A 222 -6.10 18.46 -8.96
N ALA A 223 -6.60 19.00 -10.09
CA ALA A 223 -7.49 18.27 -11.00
C ALA A 223 -6.80 17.04 -11.60
N ARG A 224 -5.52 17.17 -11.99
CA ARG A 224 -4.74 16.06 -12.52
C ARG A 224 -4.50 14.96 -11.48
N ASN A 225 -4.12 15.33 -10.26
CA ASN A 225 -3.92 14.40 -9.16
C ASN A 225 -5.22 13.66 -8.81
N LEU A 226 -6.35 14.37 -8.79
CA LEU A 226 -7.64 13.75 -8.52
C LEU A 226 -8.07 12.82 -9.66
N SER A 227 -7.87 13.23 -10.91
CA SER A 227 -8.18 12.39 -12.09
C SER A 227 -7.34 11.11 -12.10
N LEU A 228 -6.04 11.21 -11.83
CA LEU A 228 -5.17 10.04 -11.74
C LEU A 228 -5.57 9.15 -10.56
N GLY A 229 -5.89 9.72 -9.39
CA GLY A 229 -6.38 8.96 -8.24
C GLY A 229 -7.65 8.17 -8.53
N LEU A 230 -8.60 8.75 -9.24
CA LEU A 230 -9.82 8.07 -9.69
C LEU A 230 -9.54 6.99 -10.74
N LEU A 231 -8.55 7.22 -11.61
CA LEU A 231 -8.17 6.26 -12.67
C LEU A 231 -7.40 5.05 -12.14
N ILE A 232 -6.83 5.11 -10.93
CA ILE A 232 -6.15 3.96 -10.32
C ILE A 232 -7.10 2.76 -10.22
N ILE A 233 -8.37 2.97 -9.83
CA ILE A 233 -9.36 1.89 -9.68
C ILE A 233 -9.61 1.15 -11.00
N PRO A 234 -9.99 1.81 -12.12
CA PRO A 234 -10.16 1.11 -13.39
C PRO A 234 -8.85 0.53 -13.95
N ILE A 235 -7.71 1.17 -13.72
CA ILE A 235 -6.40 0.63 -14.11
C ILE A 235 -6.12 -0.68 -13.39
N SER A 236 -6.35 -0.73 -12.08
CA SER A 236 -6.19 -1.92 -11.25
C SER A 236 -7.11 -3.05 -11.74
N PHE A 237 -8.35 -2.72 -12.09
CA PHE A 237 -9.31 -3.67 -12.66
C PHE A 237 -8.79 -4.26 -13.98
N ILE A 238 -8.37 -3.41 -14.93
CA ILE A 238 -7.86 -3.84 -16.23
C ILE A 238 -6.60 -4.71 -16.08
N ALA A 239 -5.66 -4.28 -15.23
CA ALA A 239 -4.45 -5.03 -14.96
C ALA A 239 -4.77 -6.43 -14.39
N ASN A 240 -5.77 -6.52 -13.51
CA ASN A 240 -6.19 -7.79 -12.95
C ASN A 240 -6.89 -8.68 -13.98
N VAL A 241 -7.70 -8.13 -14.87
CA VAL A 241 -8.28 -8.87 -16.02
C VAL A 241 -7.18 -9.45 -16.90
N ILE A 242 -6.17 -8.65 -17.26
CA ILE A 242 -5.02 -9.10 -18.07
C ILE A 242 -4.28 -10.23 -17.35
N ARG A 243 -4.06 -10.11 -16.04
CA ARG A 243 -3.44 -11.17 -15.24
C ARG A 243 -4.23 -12.48 -15.31
N VAL A 244 -5.55 -12.42 -15.08
CA VAL A 244 -6.42 -13.60 -15.09
C VAL A 244 -6.42 -14.25 -16.47
N ILE A 245 -6.54 -13.47 -17.55
CA ILE A 245 -6.46 -13.97 -18.93
C ILE A 245 -5.11 -14.65 -19.18
N THR A 246 -4.02 -14.02 -18.76
CA THR A 246 -2.67 -14.58 -18.91
C THR A 246 -2.56 -15.91 -18.19
N LEU A 247 -3.04 -15.99 -16.94
CA LEU A 247 -3.01 -17.23 -16.16
C LEU A 247 -3.84 -18.34 -16.82
N ILE A 248 -5.04 -18.03 -17.32
CA ILE A 248 -5.91 -18.98 -18.03
C ILE A 248 -5.22 -19.51 -19.30
N LEU A 249 -4.59 -18.63 -20.08
CA LEU A 249 -3.88 -19.03 -21.31
C LEU A 249 -2.67 -19.89 -21.01
N VAL A 250 -1.93 -19.56 -19.97
CA VAL A 250 -0.79 -20.38 -19.56
C VAL A 250 -1.24 -21.74 -19.06
N THR A 251 -2.30 -21.83 -18.26
CA THR A 251 -2.88 -23.11 -17.86
C THR A 251 -3.32 -23.92 -19.09
N TYR A 252 -3.91 -23.27 -20.06
CA TYR A 252 -4.39 -23.94 -21.28
C TYR A 252 -3.26 -24.54 -22.12
N TYR A 253 -2.14 -23.81 -22.28
CA TYR A 253 -1.04 -24.22 -23.15
C TYR A 253 0.03 -25.06 -22.44
N TYR A 254 0.28 -24.79 -21.15
CA TYR A 254 1.42 -25.39 -20.40
C TYR A 254 0.98 -26.30 -19.24
N GLY A 255 -0.33 -26.35 -18.96
CA GLY A 255 -0.89 -27.17 -17.88
C GLY A 255 -0.90 -26.47 -16.51
N ASP A 256 -1.61 -27.13 -15.59
CA ASP A 256 -1.90 -26.57 -14.27
C ASP A 256 -0.67 -26.50 -13.35
N GLU A 257 0.26 -27.48 -13.43
CA GLU A 257 1.50 -27.48 -12.62
C GLU A 257 2.37 -26.25 -12.88
N VAL A 258 2.52 -25.89 -14.18
CA VAL A 258 3.29 -24.70 -14.57
C VAL A 258 2.57 -23.43 -14.15
N ALA A 259 1.25 -23.41 -14.25
CA ALA A 259 0.44 -22.27 -13.85
C ALA A 259 0.48 -22.02 -12.33
N GLN A 260 0.42 -23.06 -11.53
CA GLN A 260 0.43 -22.94 -10.05
C GLN A 260 1.82 -22.67 -9.48
N GLY A 261 2.88 -23.16 -10.08
CA GLY A 261 4.25 -23.00 -9.57
C GLY A 261 4.86 -21.63 -9.90
N PHE A 262 5.49 -21.57 -11.06
CA PHE A 262 6.28 -20.40 -11.46
C PHE A 262 5.44 -19.14 -11.71
N ILE A 263 4.25 -19.31 -12.29
CA ILE A 263 3.41 -18.19 -12.72
C ILE A 263 2.70 -17.52 -11.55
N HIS A 264 2.37 -18.26 -10.49
CA HIS A 264 1.73 -17.67 -9.34
C HIS A 264 2.61 -16.58 -8.70
N THR A 265 3.90 -16.82 -8.56
CA THR A 265 4.86 -15.82 -8.06
C THR A 265 5.14 -14.74 -9.10
N PHE A 266 5.35 -15.10 -10.35
CA PHE A 266 5.64 -14.16 -11.43
C PHE A 266 4.44 -13.31 -11.82
N ALA A 267 3.21 -13.86 -11.74
CA ALA A 267 1.98 -13.14 -12.08
C ALA A 267 1.76 -11.89 -11.20
N SER A 268 2.22 -11.87 -9.96
CA SER A 268 2.15 -10.68 -9.11
C SER A 268 3.10 -9.59 -9.59
N VAL A 269 4.34 -9.93 -9.88
CA VAL A 269 5.33 -8.98 -10.44
C VAL A 269 4.88 -8.46 -11.81
N PHE A 270 4.34 -9.35 -12.65
CA PHE A 270 3.78 -8.99 -13.95
C PHE A 270 2.61 -8.01 -13.81
N LEU A 271 1.69 -8.26 -12.87
CA LEU A 271 0.58 -7.36 -12.57
C LEU A 271 1.07 -5.95 -12.20
N PHE A 272 2.06 -5.86 -11.29
CA PHE A 272 2.64 -4.59 -10.89
C PHE A 272 3.29 -3.86 -12.07
N ALA A 273 4.01 -4.58 -12.92
CA ALA A 273 4.63 -4.00 -14.12
C ALA A 273 3.58 -3.46 -15.10
N VAL A 274 2.53 -4.25 -15.40
CA VAL A 274 1.43 -3.83 -16.28
C VAL A 274 0.72 -2.60 -15.73
N ALA A 275 0.40 -2.59 -14.45
CA ALA A 275 -0.28 -1.46 -13.82
C ALA A 275 0.59 -0.20 -13.83
N LEU A 276 1.88 -0.32 -13.52
CA LEU A 276 2.80 0.80 -13.57
C LEU A 276 2.92 1.38 -14.97
N ILE A 277 3.02 0.53 -15.99
CA ILE A 277 3.03 0.94 -17.40
C ILE A 277 1.73 1.68 -17.76
N LEU A 278 0.59 1.16 -17.34
CA LEU A 278 -0.71 1.80 -17.58
C LEU A 278 -0.81 3.16 -16.90
N ILE A 279 -0.40 3.27 -15.62
CA ILE A 279 -0.40 4.52 -14.86
C ILE A 279 0.48 5.57 -15.56
N VAL A 280 1.72 5.21 -15.89
CA VAL A 280 2.68 6.11 -16.55
C VAL A 280 2.20 6.53 -17.95
N SER A 281 1.62 5.58 -18.71
CA SER A 281 1.09 5.86 -20.05
C SER A 281 -0.10 6.82 -20.01
N ILE A 282 -1.02 6.62 -19.07
CA ILE A 282 -2.19 7.48 -18.88
C ILE A 282 -1.77 8.86 -18.38
N ASP A 283 -0.83 8.91 -17.43
CA ASP A 283 -0.31 10.19 -16.93
C ASP A 283 0.37 10.98 -18.05
N SER A 284 1.17 10.32 -18.89
CA SER A 284 1.80 10.93 -20.07
C SER A 284 0.77 11.40 -21.10
N ALA A 285 -0.31 10.65 -21.31
CA ALA A 285 -1.39 11.05 -22.21
C ALA A 285 -2.14 12.29 -21.68
N ILE A 286 -2.47 12.32 -20.39
CA ILE A 286 -3.11 13.48 -19.75
C ILE A 286 -2.21 14.71 -19.86
N GLN A 287 -0.90 14.55 -19.64
CA GLN A 287 0.06 15.64 -19.77
C GLN A 287 0.08 16.23 -21.18
N ARG A 288 0.09 15.38 -22.21
CA ARG A 288 0.04 15.83 -23.61
C ARG A 288 -1.25 16.58 -23.93
N ILE A 289 -2.40 16.11 -23.45
CA ILE A 289 -3.71 16.76 -23.66
C ILE A 289 -3.76 18.12 -22.97
N VAL A 290 -3.21 18.24 -21.76
CA VAL A 290 -3.16 19.50 -21.01
C VAL A 290 -2.22 20.48 -21.70
N LEU A 291 -1.04 20.05 -22.16
CA LEU A 291 -0.09 20.91 -22.89
C LEU A 291 -0.60 21.37 -24.26
N LEU A 292 -1.51 20.62 -24.89
CA LEU A 292 -2.13 21.02 -26.16
C LEU A 292 -3.28 22.03 -25.97
N LYS A 293 -3.74 22.27 -24.73
CA LYS A 293 -4.80 23.22 -24.40
C LYS A 293 -4.29 24.54 -23.81
N THR A 294 -3.02 24.64 -23.49
CA THR A 294 -2.31 25.86 -23.08
C THR A 294 -1.53 26.43 -24.24
#